data_cfe4a40ba8a85855327f4cfa50f9f280
#
_entry.id   cfe4a40ba8a85855327f4cfa50f9f280
#
_cell.length_a   1.000
_cell.length_b   1.000
_cell.length_c   1.000
_cell.angle_alpha   90.00
_cell.angle_beta   90.00
_cell.angle_gamma   90.00
#
_symmetry.space_group_name_H-M   'P 1'
#
loop_
_entity.id
_entity.type
_entity.pdbx_description
1 polymer ?
#
loop_
_entity_poly.entity_id
_entity_poly.type
_entity_poly.pdbx_seq_one_letter_code
_entity_poly.pdbx_strand_id
1 'polypeptide(L)'
;MANIATQRLDRRIQLLNQEKTRNEYFEVVMAWTPVKTIWCSVKQQYFKDYQQTFGTTLKNTTNFIVRYDTGKSISLDQRIRFNNVDYRIIDILEGSFDRDFTTLVCSQAEG
;
A
#
# COMPACT_ATOMS: atom_id res chain seq x y z
N MET A 1 17.83 -16.81 -14.27
CA MET A 1 17.64 -16.48 -14.07
C MET A 1 16.79 -15.96 -13.86
N ALA A 2 16.36 -16.06 -13.94
CA ALA A 2 15.61 -15.65 -13.77
C ALA A 2 15.34 -14.76 -13.17
N ASN A 3 15.16 -14.38 -13.30
CA ASN A 3 15.01 -13.51 -12.91
C ASN A 3 14.02 -13.11 -12.04
N ILE A 4 14.10 -13.48 -11.11
CA ILE A 4 13.28 -13.22 -10.08
C ILE A 4 13.18 -11.83 -9.75
N ALA A 5 14.22 -11.20 -9.92
CA ALA A 5 14.28 -9.81 -9.66
C ALA A 5 13.38 -9.02 -10.55
N THR A 6 12.84 -9.64 -11.56
CA THR A 6 11.99 -8.91 -12.43
C THR A 6 10.57 -9.03 -11.98
N GLN A 7 10.21 -8.27 -10.99
CA GLN A 7 8.82 -8.11 -10.67
C GLN A 7 8.17 -7.31 -11.79
N ARG A 8 7.05 -7.78 -12.26
CA ARG A 8 6.30 -7.06 -13.25
C ARG A 8 5.48 -5.99 -12.58
N LEU A 9 5.82 -4.75 -12.82
CA LEU A 9 5.07 -3.63 -12.29
C LEU A 9 4.01 -3.24 -13.31
N ASP A 10 2.99 -4.08 -13.41
CA ASP A 10 1.96 -3.93 -14.43
C ASP A 10 0.60 -3.49 -13.89
N ARG A 11 0.52 -3.20 -12.62
CA ARG A 11 -0.71 -2.68 -12.00
C ARG A 11 -0.48 -1.26 -11.56
N ARG A 12 -1.55 -0.49 -11.50
CA ARG A 12 -1.46 0.90 -11.04
C ARG A 12 -2.24 1.07 -9.76
N ILE A 13 -1.63 1.79 -8.84
CA ILE A 13 -2.26 2.16 -7.59
C ILE A 13 -2.17 3.67 -7.45
N GLN A 14 -3.06 4.22 -6.64
CA GLN A 14 -3.01 5.63 -6.29
C GLN A 14 -2.54 5.78 -4.86
N LEU A 15 -1.61 6.68 -4.64
CA LEU A 15 -1.15 7.03 -3.31
C LEU A 15 -2.02 8.17 -2.81
N LEU A 16 -2.55 8.04 -1.61
CA LEU A 16 -3.47 9.01 -1.03
C LEU A 16 -2.85 9.67 0.18
N ASN A 17 -3.00 11.00 0.25
CA ASN A 17 -2.66 11.74 1.45
C ASN A 17 -3.94 12.13 2.16
N GLN A 18 -3.84 12.26 3.48
CA GLN A 18 -4.94 12.79 4.28
C GLN A 18 -4.80 14.30 4.32
N GLU A 19 -5.80 14.99 3.86
CA GLU A 19 -5.78 16.44 3.80
C GLU A 19 -7.00 17.03 4.46
N LYS A 20 -6.84 18.22 5.01
CA LYS A 20 -7.96 18.95 5.57
C LYS A 20 -8.71 19.62 4.44
N THR A 21 -10.02 19.49 4.44
CA THR A 21 -10.85 20.14 3.45
C THR A 21 -12.11 20.63 4.17
N ARG A 22 -12.94 21.37 3.47
CA ARG A 22 -14.19 21.85 4.04
C ARG A 22 -15.35 21.21 3.29
N ASN A 23 -16.36 20.77 4.04
CA ASN A 23 -17.54 20.23 3.43
C ASN A 23 -18.49 21.38 3.06
N GLU A 24 -19.68 21.04 2.61
CA GLU A 24 -20.65 22.04 2.17
C GLU A 24 -21.16 22.93 3.33
N TYR A 25 -20.92 22.52 4.56
CA TYR A 25 -21.29 23.32 5.74
C TYR A 25 -20.09 24.09 6.28
N PHE A 26 -19.00 24.14 5.53
CA PHE A 26 -17.76 24.82 5.92
C PHE A 26 -17.09 24.21 7.16
N GLU A 27 -17.44 22.99 7.50
CA GLU A 27 -16.77 22.28 8.57
C GLU A 27 -15.47 21.69 8.06
N VAL A 28 -14.43 21.74 8.88
CA VAL A 28 -13.14 21.15 8.51
C VAL A 28 -13.25 19.64 8.69
N VAL A 29 -13.02 18.92 7.61
CA VAL A 29 -13.05 17.45 7.62
C VAL A 29 -11.76 16.95 7.01
N MET A 30 -11.41 15.70 7.33
CA MET A 30 -10.23 15.06 6.74
C MET A 30 -10.70 14.22 5.56
N ALA A 31 -9.98 14.35 4.48
CA ALA A 31 -10.28 13.59 3.26
C ALA A 31 -9.04 12.93 2.73
N TRP A 32 -9.19 11.79 2.10
CA TRP A 32 -8.10 11.09 1.45
C TRP A 32 -8.06 11.51 -0.01
N THR A 33 -6.97 12.16 -0.39
CA THR A 33 -6.84 12.77 -1.71
C THR A 33 -5.72 12.09 -2.49
N PRO A 34 -5.99 11.64 -3.73
CA PRO A 34 -4.94 11.05 -4.55
C PRO A 34 -3.87 12.08 -4.90
N VAL A 35 -2.61 11.72 -4.71
CA VAL A 35 -1.51 12.62 -5.01
C VAL A 35 -0.59 12.07 -6.10
N LYS A 36 -0.65 10.78 -6.35
CA LYS A 36 0.30 10.16 -7.25
C LYS A 36 -0.22 8.82 -7.73
N THR A 37 0.07 8.49 -8.98
CA THR A 37 -0.21 7.16 -9.53
C THR A 37 1.12 6.42 -9.63
N ILE A 38 1.14 5.18 -9.16
CA ILE A 38 2.36 4.40 -9.06
C ILE A 38 2.16 3.04 -9.71
N TRP A 39 3.15 2.60 -10.47
CA TRP A 39 3.15 1.25 -11.01
C TRP A 39 3.63 0.29 -9.96
N CYS A 40 2.98 -0.86 -9.87
CA CYS A 40 3.31 -1.86 -8.86
C CYS A 40 3.00 -3.26 -9.33
N SER A 41 3.43 -4.21 -8.53
CA SER A 41 3.01 -5.61 -8.62
C SER A 41 2.16 -5.91 -7.39
N VAL A 42 1.12 -6.72 -7.54
CA VAL A 42 0.20 -6.99 -6.44
C VAL A 42 0.28 -8.46 -6.06
N LYS A 43 0.45 -8.73 -4.78
CA LYS A 43 0.45 -10.10 -4.26
C LYS A 43 -0.39 -10.14 -3.00
N GLN A 44 -1.21 -11.18 -2.87
CA GLN A 44 -2.03 -11.36 -1.68
C GLN A 44 -1.39 -12.38 -0.76
N GLN A 45 -1.48 -12.12 0.53
CA GLN A 45 -1.01 -13.02 1.54
C GLN A 45 -2.17 -13.36 2.45
N TYR A 46 -2.35 -14.65 2.74
CA TYR A 46 -3.51 -15.09 3.46
C TYR A 46 -3.32 -14.98 4.96
N PHE A 47 -4.44 -14.70 5.60
CA PHE A 47 -4.54 -14.45 7.02
C PHE A 47 -3.87 -15.50 7.89
N LYS A 48 -4.03 -16.76 7.57
CA LYS A 48 -3.51 -17.81 8.45
C LYS A 48 -1.99 -17.74 8.64
N ASP A 49 -1.28 -17.22 7.65
CA ASP A 49 0.17 -17.08 7.77
C ASP A 49 0.52 -16.01 8.79
N TYR A 50 -0.22 -14.94 8.79
CA TYR A 50 0.00 -13.86 9.75
C TYR A 50 -0.46 -14.27 11.15
N GLN A 51 -1.53 -15.01 11.22
CA GLN A 51 -2.04 -15.45 12.50
C GLN A 51 -1.01 -16.29 13.25
N GLN A 52 -0.32 -17.16 12.54
CA GLN A 52 0.70 -17.97 13.15
C GLN A 52 1.88 -17.13 13.61
N THR A 53 2.22 -16.11 12.87
CA THR A 53 3.39 -15.31 13.15
C THR A 53 3.15 -14.30 14.27
N PHE A 54 2.01 -13.62 14.22
CA PHE A 54 1.77 -12.48 15.11
C PHE A 54 0.65 -12.71 16.11
N GLY A 55 -0.11 -13.78 15.97
CA GLY A 55 -1.24 -14.01 16.85
C GLY A 55 -2.30 -12.93 16.75
N THR A 56 -2.43 -12.29 15.61
CA THR A 56 -3.31 -11.16 15.46
C THR A 56 -4.62 -11.55 14.82
N THR A 57 -5.52 -10.57 14.76
CA THR A 57 -6.79 -10.76 14.09
C THR A 57 -6.79 -10.17 12.68
N LEU A 58 -5.62 -9.91 12.13
CA LEU A 58 -5.54 -9.43 10.77
C LEU A 58 -6.12 -10.45 9.82
N LYS A 59 -6.89 -9.97 8.88
CA LYS A 59 -7.43 -10.83 7.85
C LYS A 59 -6.41 -10.94 6.72
N ASN A 60 -6.84 -11.02 5.50
CA ASN A 60 -5.92 -11.09 4.39
C ASN A 60 -5.16 -9.78 4.24
N THR A 61 -3.92 -9.86 3.87
CA THR A 61 -3.15 -8.67 3.53
C THR A 61 -2.84 -8.67 2.05
N THR A 62 -2.62 -7.49 1.51
CA THR A 62 -2.23 -7.33 0.12
C THR A 62 -0.89 -6.62 0.10
N ASN A 63 0.05 -7.17 -0.62
CA ASN A 63 1.37 -6.58 -0.75
C ASN A 63 1.48 -5.90 -2.09
N PHE A 64 1.84 -4.62 -2.08
CA PHE A 64 2.09 -3.86 -3.29
C PHE A 64 3.59 -3.67 -3.39
N ILE A 65 4.17 -4.16 -4.47
CA ILE A 65 5.61 -4.09 -4.68
C ILE A 65 5.89 -2.97 -5.66
N VAL A 66 6.66 -1.99 -5.23
CA VAL A 66 6.98 -0.81 -6.03
C VAL A 66 8.48 -0.70 -6.17
N ARG A 67 8.93 0.19 -7.04
CA ARG A 67 10.37 0.42 -7.18
C ARG A 67 10.91 1.04 -5.90
N TYR A 68 12.16 0.75 -5.63
CA TYR A 68 12.82 1.22 -4.41
C TYR A 68 12.74 2.74 -4.27
N ASP A 69 13.04 3.45 -5.34
CA ASP A 69 13.02 4.92 -5.30
C ASP A 69 11.62 5.47 -5.03
N THR A 70 10.61 4.83 -5.61
CA THR A 70 9.22 5.22 -5.37
C THR A 70 8.85 4.98 -3.92
N GLY A 71 9.26 3.83 -3.38
CA GLY A 71 8.94 3.48 -2.01
C GLY A 71 9.51 4.43 -0.98
N LYS A 72 10.62 5.09 -1.29
CA LYS A 72 11.21 6.04 -0.37
C LYS A 72 10.31 7.22 -0.04
N SER A 73 9.40 7.55 -0.94
CA SER A 73 8.52 8.69 -0.74
C SER A 73 7.19 8.31 -0.10
N ILE A 74 7.02 7.05 0.25
CA ILE A 74 5.77 6.56 0.82
C ILE A 74 5.93 6.39 2.32
N SER A 75 4.95 6.80 3.09
CA SER A 75 4.98 6.68 4.54
C SER A 75 3.74 5.97 5.07
N LEU A 76 3.82 5.53 6.33
CA LEU A 76 2.76 4.74 6.94
C LEU A 76 1.45 5.50 7.14
N ASP A 77 1.50 6.81 7.11
CA ASP A 77 0.31 7.62 7.30
C ASP A 77 -0.46 7.87 5.99
N GLN A 78 0.02 7.31 4.90
CA GLN A 78 -0.65 7.40 3.61
C GLN A 78 -1.49 6.15 3.38
N ARG A 79 -2.32 6.20 2.34
CA ARG A 79 -3.14 5.05 1.94
C ARG A 79 -2.92 4.76 0.48
N ILE A 80 -3.31 3.55 0.09
CA ILE A 80 -3.24 3.08 -1.30
C ILE A 80 -4.66 2.81 -1.79
N ARG A 81 -4.98 3.26 -2.99
CA ARG A 81 -6.25 2.92 -3.63
C ARG A 81 -5.97 2.05 -4.84
N PHE A 82 -6.54 0.86 -4.86
CA PHE A 82 -6.39 -0.09 -5.95
C PHE A 82 -7.75 -0.67 -6.29
N ASN A 83 -8.16 -0.57 -7.55
CA ASN A 83 -9.47 -1.05 -8.02
C ASN A 83 -10.62 -0.50 -7.19
N ASN A 84 -10.54 0.79 -6.86
CA ASN A 84 -11.58 1.48 -6.07
C ASN A 84 -11.71 0.96 -4.65
N VAL A 85 -10.69 0.27 -4.16
CA VAL A 85 -10.64 -0.19 -2.77
C VAL A 85 -9.46 0.48 -2.09
N ASP A 86 -9.70 1.05 -0.92
CA ASP A 86 -8.66 1.72 -0.16
C ASP A 86 -8.00 0.76 0.79
N TYR A 87 -6.68 0.83 0.87
CA TYR A 87 -5.87 -0.01 1.75
C TYR A 87 -5.06 0.86 2.70
N ARG A 88 -4.97 0.40 3.94
CA ARG A 88 -4.10 0.99 4.95
C ARG A 88 -2.73 0.35 4.84
N ILE A 89 -1.67 1.14 4.91
CA ILE A 89 -0.31 0.61 4.91
C ILE A 89 0.04 0.18 6.32
N ILE A 90 0.34 -1.10 6.49
CA ILE A 90 0.70 -1.66 7.79
C ILE A 90 2.20 -1.60 7.99
N ASP A 91 2.95 -1.88 6.95
CA ASP A 91 4.41 -1.92 7.05
C ASP A 91 5.02 -1.60 5.69
N ILE A 92 6.24 -1.13 5.70
CA ILE A 92 7.00 -0.82 4.50
C ILE A 92 8.32 -1.55 4.60
N LEU A 93 8.53 -2.50 3.69
CA LEU A 93 9.73 -3.32 3.67
C LEU A 93 10.64 -2.84 2.54
N GLU A 94 11.53 -1.93 2.89
CA GLU A 94 12.45 -1.36 1.92
C GLU A 94 13.52 -2.36 1.53
N GLY A 95 13.95 -2.27 0.27
CA GLY A 95 15.03 -3.10 -0.21
C GLY A 95 14.65 -4.54 -0.44
N SER A 96 13.38 -4.81 -0.73
CA SER A 96 12.94 -6.16 -1.06
C SER A 96 13.49 -6.58 -2.41
N PHE A 97 13.65 -7.90 -2.61
CA PHE A 97 14.07 -8.44 -3.90
C PHE A 97 15.37 -7.79 -4.41
N ASP A 98 16.44 -8.04 -3.69
CA ASP A 98 17.79 -7.55 -4.04
C ASP A 98 17.89 -6.02 -4.00
N ARG A 99 17.08 -5.38 -3.16
CA ARG A 99 17.11 -3.93 -2.96
C ARG A 99 16.62 -3.10 -4.14
N ASP A 100 16.02 -3.76 -5.12
CA ASP A 100 15.45 -3.04 -6.27
C ASP A 100 14.03 -2.59 -6.03
N PHE A 101 13.39 -3.11 -5.00
CA PHE A 101 11.97 -2.89 -4.76
C PHE A 101 11.68 -2.59 -3.30
N THR A 102 10.50 -2.07 -3.06
CA THR A 102 9.94 -1.88 -1.72
C THR A 102 8.59 -2.55 -1.69
N THR A 103 8.32 -3.31 -0.64
CA THR A 103 7.03 -3.97 -0.47
C THR A 103 6.20 -3.20 0.54
N LEU A 104 5.00 -2.81 0.12
CA LEU A 104 4.03 -2.15 0.99
C LEU A 104 3.05 -3.20 1.46
N VAL A 105 3.09 -3.52 2.74
CA VAL A 105 2.17 -4.50 3.32
C VAL A 105 0.92 -3.77 3.75
N CYS A 106 -0.20 -4.12 3.16
CA CYS A 106 -1.43 -3.35 3.36
C CYS A 106 -2.59 -4.25 3.74
N SER A 107 -3.57 -3.68 4.40
CA SER A 107 -4.85 -4.34 4.61
C SER A 107 -5.97 -3.41 4.18
N GLN A 108 -7.11 -4.00 3.81
CA GLN A 108 -8.23 -3.21 3.36
C GLN A 108 -8.68 -2.27 4.46
N ALA A 109 -8.81 -0.99 4.10
CA ALA A 109 -9.25 0.01 5.06
C ALA A 109 -10.75 -0.09 5.25
N GLU A 110 -11.19 0.07 6.48
CA GLU A 110 -12.61 0.07 6.77
C GLU A 110 -13.13 1.50 6.74
N GLY A 111 -14.24 1.66 6.14
CA GLY A 111 -14.91 2.95 6.11
C GLY A 111 -14.31 3.93 5.17
#